data_2b2643b361ae7e6874709f6d2461c4d8
#
_entry.id   2b2643b361ae7e6874709f6d2461c4d8
#
_cell.length_a   1.000
_cell.length_b   1.000
_cell.length_c   1.000
_cell.angle_alpha   90.00
_cell.angle_beta   90.00
_cell.angle_gamma   90.00
#
_symmetry.space_group_name_H-M   'P 1'
#
loop_
_entity.id
_entity.type
_entity.pdbx_description
1 polymer ?
#
loop_
_entity_poly.entity_id
_entity_poly.type
_entity_poly.pdbx_seq_one_letter_code
_entity_poly.pdbx_strand_id
1 'polypeptide(L)'
;PQVGNALGSLEPLRWMLRSPFDRNVPVNLELQELLLDYSFQHLGVSSQGCVDHPIVLTEAVCNPLYSRQMMSELLFECYGIPKVAYGIDSLFSFYHNKPKNLISSGLIISSGYQCTHILPILEGRLDAKNCKRINLGGSQAAGYLQRLLQLKYPGHLAAITLSRMEEILHEHSYVAEDYVEELQKWRCPDYYENNVHKMQLPFSSKLLGSTLSSEEKQERRQQQLRRLQELNARRREEKLQGPGAAGQTALCAGTFRGWPDGSV
;
A
#
# COMPACT_ATOMS: atom_id res chain seq x y z
N PRO A 1 -13.33 14.68 -0.16
CA PRO A 1 -12.26 13.71 0.02
C PRO A 1 -11.05 14.38 0.68
N GLN A 2 -10.32 13.66 1.54
CA GLN A 2 -9.05 14.10 2.09
C GLN A 2 -7.93 13.59 1.21
N VAL A 3 -6.94 14.41 0.92
CA VAL A 3 -5.86 14.13 -0.03
C VAL A 3 -4.51 14.47 0.60
N GLY A 4 -3.51 13.67 0.31
CA GLY A 4 -2.13 13.92 0.72
C GLY A 4 -1.97 14.08 2.24
N ASN A 5 -1.30 15.13 2.67
CA ASN A 5 -1.02 15.43 4.08
C ASN A 5 -2.27 15.80 4.92
N ALA A 6 -3.42 16.02 4.28
CA ALA A 6 -4.71 16.20 4.97
C ALA A 6 -5.25 14.89 5.55
N LEU A 7 -4.69 13.74 5.16
CA LEU A 7 -5.01 12.45 5.75
C LEU A 7 -4.42 12.39 7.16
N GLY A 8 -5.29 12.22 8.15
CA GLY A 8 -4.89 12.07 9.56
C GLY A 8 -4.32 10.68 9.85
N SER A 9 -4.76 10.05 10.95
CA SER A 9 -4.31 8.72 11.32
C SER A 9 -4.67 7.68 10.24
N LEU A 10 -3.66 7.03 9.67
CA LEU A 10 -3.83 6.08 8.56
C LEU A 10 -4.42 4.73 8.99
N GLU A 11 -4.18 4.30 10.22
CA GLU A 11 -4.57 2.96 10.69
C GLU A 11 -6.07 2.65 10.56
N PRO A 12 -6.98 3.49 11.07
CA PRO A 12 -8.41 3.21 10.95
C PRO A 12 -8.94 3.32 9.53
N LEU A 13 -8.26 4.07 8.66
CA LEU A 13 -8.69 4.40 7.30
C LEU A 13 -7.97 3.60 6.24
N ARG A 14 -6.97 2.80 6.60
CA ARG A 14 -6.07 2.13 5.64
C ARG A 14 -6.80 1.31 4.57
N TRP A 15 -7.87 0.65 4.95
CA TRP A 15 -8.70 -0.12 4.01
C TRP A 15 -9.54 0.75 3.05
N MET A 16 -9.72 2.02 3.37
CA MET A 16 -10.42 3.00 2.53
C MET A 16 -9.48 3.81 1.65
N LEU A 17 -8.16 3.77 1.93
CA LEU A 17 -7.18 4.51 1.17
C LEU A 17 -7.10 3.99 -0.27
N ARG A 18 -7.07 4.93 -1.20
CA ARG A 18 -6.89 4.64 -2.61
C ARG A 18 -5.67 5.38 -3.12
N SER A 19 -4.90 4.73 -3.98
CA SER A 19 -3.75 5.30 -4.66
C SER A 19 -4.04 5.39 -6.15
N PRO A 20 -3.63 6.47 -6.84
CA PRO A 20 -3.68 6.52 -8.28
C PRO A 20 -2.66 5.61 -8.95
N PHE A 21 -1.70 5.08 -8.19
CA PHE A 21 -0.58 4.29 -8.70
C PHE A 21 -0.76 2.80 -8.45
N ASP A 22 -0.44 2.00 -9.45
CA ASP A 22 -0.07 0.59 -9.30
C ASP A 22 1.42 0.45 -9.64
N ARG A 23 2.22 0.09 -8.62
CA ARG A 23 3.67 -0.15 -8.77
C ARG A 23 4.40 0.97 -9.53
N ASN A 24 4.19 2.21 -9.10
CA ASN A 24 4.76 3.45 -9.66
C ASN A 24 4.21 3.86 -11.04
N VAL A 25 3.20 3.19 -11.57
CA VAL A 25 2.54 3.59 -12.81
C VAL A 25 1.19 4.22 -12.47
N PRO A 26 0.86 5.42 -12.96
CA PRO A 26 -0.47 6.00 -12.79
C PRO A 26 -1.51 5.18 -13.56
N VAL A 27 -2.51 4.67 -12.85
CA VAL A 27 -3.59 3.83 -13.41
C VAL A 27 -4.98 4.41 -13.19
N ASN A 28 -5.13 5.31 -12.23
CA ASN A 28 -6.39 5.99 -11.94
C ASN A 28 -6.21 7.50 -12.06
N LEU A 29 -6.70 8.07 -13.14
CA LEU A 29 -6.53 9.48 -13.46
C LEU A 29 -7.42 10.40 -12.62
N GLU A 30 -8.60 9.95 -12.22
CA GLU A 30 -9.48 10.74 -11.34
C GLU A 30 -8.80 11.01 -10.00
N LEU A 31 -8.14 9.98 -9.43
CA LEU A 31 -7.37 10.15 -8.20
C LEU A 31 -6.08 10.94 -8.43
N GLN A 32 -5.49 10.84 -9.61
CA GLN A 32 -4.30 11.61 -9.99
C GLN A 32 -4.63 13.09 -10.14
N GLU A 33 -5.79 13.42 -10.70
CA GLU A 33 -6.30 14.79 -10.79
C GLU A 33 -6.45 15.39 -9.38
N LEU A 34 -7.09 14.70 -8.46
CA LEU A 34 -7.22 15.15 -7.06
C LEU A 34 -5.87 15.40 -6.38
N LEU A 35 -4.85 14.57 -6.68
CA LEU A 35 -3.50 14.79 -6.17
C LEU A 35 -2.81 16.01 -6.80
N LEU A 36 -3.02 16.23 -8.09
CA LEU A 36 -2.49 17.39 -8.79
C LEU A 36 -3.17 18.68 -8.32
N ASP A 37 -4.49 18.67 -8.16
CA ASP A 37 -5.25 19.78 -7.57
C ASP A 37 -4.70 20.19 -6.21
N TYR A 38 -4.54 19.20 -5.34
CA TYR A 38 -3.96 19.40 -4.02
C TYR A 38 -2.55 19.99 -4.11
N SER A 39 -1.71 19.45 -5.00
CA SER A 39 -0.33 19.88 -5.15
C SER A 39 -0.23 21.30 -5.73
N PHE A 40 -0.99 21.62 -6.77
CA PHE A 40 -0.99 22.94 -7.39
C PHE A 40 -1.59 24.01 -6.49
N GLN A 41 -2.62 23.66 -5.72
CA GLN A 41 -3.17 24.55 -4.69
C GLN A 41 -2.14 24.85 -3.59
N HIS A 42 -1.41 23.83 -3.11
CA HIS A 42 -0.36 24.00 -2.10
C HIS A 42 0.82 24.84 -2.60
N LEU A 43 1.17 24.70 -3.87
CA LEU A 43 2.21 25.49 -4.51
C LEU A 43 1.75 26.92 -4.85
N GLY A 44 0.46 27.19 -4.79
CA GLY A 44 -0.10 28.51 -5.16
C GLY A 44 0.02 28.84 -6.64
N VAL A 45 0.19 27.82 -7.51
CA VAL A 45 0.37 28.01 -8.96
C VAL A 45 -0.90 27.79 -9.77
N SER A 46 -1.97 27.34 -9.13
CA SER A 46 -3.28 27.16 -9.77
C SER A 46 -4.09 28.44 -9.67
N SER A 47 -4.28 29.11 -10.80
CA SER A 47 -5.19 30.24 -10.93
C SER A 47 -6.39 29.84 -11.78
N GLN A 48 -7.59 29.81 -11.19
CA GLN A 48 -8.85 29.50 -11.89
C GLN A 48 -8.87 28.15 -12.64
N GLY A 49 -8.15 27.15 -12.13
CA GLY A 49 -8.08 25.82 -12.74
C GLY A 49 -7.03 25.67 -13.85
N CYS A 50 -6.29 26.72 -14.18
CA CYS A 50 -5.19 26.69 -15.15
C CYS A 50 -3.84 26.84 -14.45
N VAL A 51 -2.83 26.17 -14.98
CA VAL A 51 -1.44 26.26 -14.53
C VAL A 51 -0.58 26.81 -15.66
N ASP A 52 -0.29 28.11 -15.64
CA ASP A 52 0.53 28.77 -16.66
C ASP A 52 2.04 28.64 -16.38
N HIS A 53 2.48 27.41 -16.15
CA HIS A 53 3.88 27.10 -15.85
C HIS A 53 4.30 25.82 -16.57
N PRO A 54 5.51 25.79 -17.17
CA PRO A 54 6.04 24.54 -17.71
C PRO A 54 6.35 23.56 -16.58
N ILE A 55 6.09 22.29 -16.82
CA ILE A 55 6.26 21.22 -15.83
C ILE A 55 7.28 20.19 -16.29
N VAL A 56 8.15 19.78 -15.37
CA VAL A 56 8.94 18.54 -15.49
C VAL A 56 8.32 17.51 -14.58
N LEU A 57 7.82 16.43 -15.17
CA LEU A 57 7.19 15.32 -14.44
C LEU A 57 8.10 14.10 -14.49
N THR A 58 8.33 13.49 -13.34
CA THR A 58 9.03 12.21 -13.28
C THR A 58 8.07 11.04 -13.43
N GLU A 59 8.52 10.00 -14.11
CA GLU A 59 7.76 8.78 -14.34
C GLU A 59 8.61 7.54 -14.08
N ALA A 60 7.93 6.39 -13.92
CA ALA A 60 8.61 5.11 -13.78
C ALA A 60 9.39 4.75 -15.05
N VAL A 61 10.49 4.02 -14.86
CA VAL A 61 11.25 3.48 -16.00
C VAL A 61 10.36 2.58 -16.84
N CYS A 62 10.42 2.73 -18.17
CA CYS A 62 9.59 1.98 -19.11
C CYS A 62 8.08 2.16 -18.83
N ASN A 63 7.66 3.37 -18.45
CA ASN A 63 6.26 3.69 -18.24
C ASN A 63 5.46 3.35 -19.51
N PRO A 64 4.30 2.66 -19.40
CA PRO A 64 3.45 2.37 -20.55
C PRO A 64 3.06 3.63 -21.32
N LEU A 65 3.13 3.58 -22.66
CA LEU A 65 2.78 4.72 -23.50
C LEU A 65 1.38 5.23 -23.27
N TYR A 66 0.44 4.33 -23.01
CA TYR A 66 -0.95 4.70 -22.69
C TYR A 66 -1.02 5.53 -21.40
N SER A 67 -0.32 5.13 -20.34
CA SER A 67 -0.31 5.90 -19.08
C SER A 67 0.30 7.29 -19.27
N ARG A 68 1.37 7.40 -20.07
CA ARG A 68 1.97 8.71 -20.41
C ARG A 68 1.02 9.55 -21.25
N GLN A 69 0.34 8.97 -22.24
CA GLN A 69 -0.64 9.66 -23.07
C GLN A 69 -1.76 10.25 -22.22
N MET A 70 -2.38 9.44 -21.37
CA MET A 70 -3.45 9.88 -20.50
C MET A 70 -3.01 10.97 -19.50
N MET A 71 -1.78 10.85 -18.97
CA MET A 71 -1.21 11.89 -18.13
C MET A 71 -0.98 13.19 -18.91
N SER A 72 -0.52 13.09 -20.15
CA SER A 72 -0.33 14.27 -21.01
C SER A 72 -1.65 14.96 -21.34
N GLU A 73 -2.69 14.18 -21.64
CA GLU A 73 -4.05 14.67 -21.86
C GLU A 73 -4.58 15.43 -20.63
N LEU A 74 -4.44 14.85 -19.43
CA LEU A 74 -4.79 15.50 -18.17
C LEU A 74 -4.05 16.83 -17.99
N LEU A 75 -2.74 16.86 -18.21
CA LEU A 75 -1.92 18.06 -17.99
C LEU A 75 -2.21 19.16 -19.02
N PHE A 76 -2.39 18.82 -20.29
CA PHE A 76 -2.63 19.80 -21.35
C PHE A 76 -4.08 20.25 -21.41
N GLU A 77 -5.03 19.35 -21.31
CA GLU A 77 -6.44 19.65 -21.53
C GLU A 77 -7.15 20.12 -20.26
N CYS A 78 -6.89 19.50 -19.11
CA CYS A 78 -7.54 19.91 -17.86
C CYS A 78 -6.84 21.10 -17.20
N TYR A 79 -5.50 21.13 -17.20
CA TYR A 79 -4.74 22.20 -16.53
C TYR A 79 -4.19 23.28 -17.45
N GLY A 80 -4.27 23.12 -18.76
CA GLY A 80 -3.79 24.09 -19.74
C GLY A 80 -2.29 24.36 -19.69
N ILE A 81 -1.48 23.37 -19.22
CA ILE A 81 -0.05 23.52 -19.03
C ILE A 81 0.65 23.76 -20.39
N PRO A 82 1.48 24.80 -20.52
CA PRO A 82 2.04 25.17 -21.82
C PRO A 82 3.12 24.20 -22.34
N LYS A 83 3.87 23.55 -21.44
CA LYS A 83 4.95 22.60 -21.80
C LYS A 83 5.11 21.56 -20.71
N VAL A 84 5.25 20.29 -21.12
CA VAL A 84 5.52 19.17 -20.23
C VAL A 84 6.77 18.42 -20.71
N ALA A 85 7.69 18.15 -19.80
CA ALA A 85 8.84 17.28 -20.04
C ALA A 85 8.76 16.08 -19.09
N TYR A 86 9.00 14.90 -19.61
CA TYR A 86 9.05 13.66 -18.81
C TYR A 86 10.48 13.21 -18.60
N GLY A 87 10.74 12.64 -17.44
CA GLY A 87 12.04 12.05 -17.14
C GLY A 87 11.97 11.00 -16.03
N ILE A 88 13.12 10.39 -15.74
CA ILE A 88 13.28 9.38 -14.72
C ILE A 88 14.06 10.01 -13.58
N ASP A 89 13.49 10.04 -12.38
CA ASP A 89 14.03 10.67 -11.17
C ASP A 89 15.43 10.16 -10.82
N SER A 90 15.61 8.86 -10.80
CA SER A 90 16.89 8.21 -10.50
C SER A 90 17.97 8.49 -11.56
N LEU A 91 17.58 8.67 -12.82
CA LEU A 91 18.48 9.09 -13.89
C LEU A 91 18.91 10.55 -13.72
N PHE A 92 17.98 11.42 -13.32
CA PHE A 92 18.31 12.81 -13.00
C PHE A 92 19.26 12.90 -11.81
N SER A 93 19.04 12.10 -10.77
CA SER A 93 19.94 12.00 -9.62
C SER A 93 21.33 11.54 -10.03
N PHE A 94 21.46 10.56 -10.91
CA PHE A 94 22.74 10.09 -11.44
C PHE A 94 23.47 11.21 -12.19
N TYR A 95 22.79 11.94 -13.08
CA TYR A 95 23.41 13.02 -13.82
C TYR A 95 23.77 14.21 -12.92
N HIS A 96 23.00 14.49 -11.91
CA HIS A 96 23.30 15.56 -10.95
C HIS A 96 24.57 15.27 -10.13
N ASN A 97 24.73 14.02 -9.71
CA ASN A 97 25.87 13.59 -8.89
C ASN A 97 27.13 13.25 -9.70
N LYS A 98 27.01 13.25 -11.01
CA LYS A 98 28.14 12.93 -11.90
C LYS A 98 29.13 14.09 -11.99
N PRO A 99 30.46 13.85 -11.96
CA PRO A 99 31.47 14.86 -12.27
C PRO A 99 31.25 15.46 -13.67
N LYS A 100 31.31 16.78 -13.79
CA LYS A 100 30.92 17.51 -15.00
C LYS A 100 31.64 17.12 -16.30
N ASN A 101 32.80 16.50 -16.19
CA ASN A 101 33.67 16.18 -17.35
C ASN A 101 33.84 14.67 -17.61
N LEU A 102 33.06 13.83 -16.99
CA LEU A 102 33.23 12.38 -17.12
C LEU A 102 32.02 11.74 -17.82
N ILE A 103 32.28 11.07 -18.95
CA ILE A 103 31.33 10.11 -19.52
C ILE A 103 31.50 8.85 -18.68
N SER A 104 30.54 8.55 -17.86
CA SER A 104 30.62 7.39 -16.96
C SER A 104 29.61 6.33 -17.33
N SER A 105 30.05 5.09 -17.26
CA SER A 105 29.18 3.92 -17.24
C SER A 105 28.95 3.50 -15.80
N GLY A 106 27.77 2.97 -15.51
CA GLY A 106 27.43 2.59 -14.14
C GLY A 106 26.10 1.84 -14.08
N LEU A 107 25.74 1.45 -12.88
CA LEU A 107 24.48 0.78 -12.59
C LEU A 107 23.74 1.61 -11.54
N ILE A 108 22.52 2.01 -11.88
CA ILE A 108 21.62 2.66 -10.93
C ILE A 108 20.69 1.59 -10.35
N ILE A 109 20.62 1.50 -9.02
CA ILE A 109 19.67 0.68 -8.30
C ILE A 109 18.74 1.64 -7.55
N SER A 110 17.51 1.78 -8.03
CA SER A 110 16.48 2.62 -7.41
C SER A 110 15.51 1.75 -6.64
N SER A 111 15.69 1.67 -5.33
CA SER A 111 14.84 0.88 -4.43
C SER A 111 13.75 1.77 -3.85
N GLY A 112 12.52 1.55 -4.30
CA GLY A 112 11.35 2.29 -3.85
C GLY A 112 10.48 1.52 -2.86
N TYR A 113 9.30 2.07 -2.58
CA TYR A 113 8.35 1.46 -1.65
C TYR A 113 7.72 0.17 -2.22
N GLN A 114 7.35 0.16 -3.50
CA GLN A 114 6.66 -0.98 -4.12
C GLN A 114 7.54 -1.84 -5.03
N CYS A 115 8.57 -1.26 -5.62
CA CYS A 115 9.44 -1.96 -6.57
C CYS A 115 10.84 -1.39 -6.58
N THR A 116 11.79 -2.17 -7.08
CA THR A 116 13.18 -1.79 -7.31
C THR A 116 13.47 -1.82 -8.80
N HIS A 117 14.04 -0.73 -9.31
CA HIS A 117 14.48 -0.62 -10.70
C HIS A 117 16.00 -0.73 -10.78
N ILE A 118 16.48 -1.45 -11.78
CA ILE A 118 17.90 -1.62 -12.09
C ILE A 118 18.14 -1.06 -13.47
N LEU A 119 18.95 0.00 -13.57
CA LEU A 119 19.14 0.82 -14.74
C LEU A 119 20.63 0.83 -15.13
N PRO A 120 21.04 0.09 -16.15
CA PRO A 120 22.41 0.17 -16.65
C PRO A 120 22.60 1.46 -17.45
N ILE A 121 23.69 2.14 -17.18
CA ILE A 121 24.16 3.34 -17.90
C ILE A 121 25.44 2.96 -18.65
N LEU A 122 25.42 3.13 -19.95
CA LEU A 122 26.58 2.91 -20.82
C LEU A 122 26.96 4.22 -21.49
N GLU A 123 28.22 4.64 -21.32
CA GLU A 123 28.74 5.88 -21.91
C GLU A 123 27.83 7.10 -21.66
N GLY A 124 27.27 7.20 -20.45
CA GLY A 124 26.39 8.28 -20.04
C GLY A 124 24.98 8.19 -20.59
N ARG A 125 24.58 7.11 -21.24
CA ARG A 125 23.22 6.88 -21.79
C ARG A 125 22.56 5.68 -21.13
N LEU A 126 21.26 5.80 -20.90
CA LEU A 126 20.45 4.70 -20.35
C LEU A 126 20.31 3.59 -21.39
N ASP A 127 20.68 2.36 -21.03
CA ASP A 127 20.37 1.17 -21.82
C ASP A 127 18.97 0.65 -21.47
N ALA A 128 17.96 1.23 -22.10
CA ALA A 128 16.56 0.95 -21.81
C ALA A 128 16.17 -0.52 -22.06
N LYS A 129 16.86 -1.23 -22.98
CA LYS A 129 16.56 -2.62 -23.30
C LYS A 129 16.92 -3.58 -22.16
N ASN A 130 17.96 -3.24 -21.40
CA ASN A 130 18.46 -4.05 -20.31
C ASN A 130 18.01 -3.57 -18.94
N CYS A 131 17.13 -2.57 -18.85
CA CYS A 131 16.49 -2.18 -17.62
C CYS A 131 15.67 -3.34 -17.04
N LYS A 132 15.75 -3.51 -15.72
CA LYS A 132 14.99 -4.55 -15.01
C LYS A 132 14.18 -3.91 -13.90
N ARG A 133 13.01 -4.47 -13.64
CA ARG A 133 12.16 -4.15 -12.50
C ARG A 133 11.89 -5.38 -11.66
N ILE A 134 12.10 -5.26 -10.37
CA ILE A 134 11.81 -6.29 -9.38
C ILE A 134 10.65 -5.76 -8.53
N ASN A 135 9.58 -6.53 -8.38
CA ASN A 135 8.44 -6.17 -7.54
C ASN A 135 8.75 -6.44 -6.05
N LEU A 136 9.86 -5.88 -5.59
CA LEU A 136 10.32 -5.94 -4.21
C LEU A 136 10.74 -4.53 -3.78
N GLY A 137 10.19 -4.06 -2.67
CA GLY A 137 10.47 -2.74 -2.12
C GLY A 137 10.15 -2.68 -0.63
N GLY A 138 10.08 -1.47 -0.08
CA GLY A 138 9.84 -1.23 1.35
C GLY A 138 8.54 -1.85 1.88
N SER A 139 7.48 -1.85 1.08
CA SER A 139 6.19 -2.43 1.47
C SER A 139 6.27 -3.94 1.72
N GLN A 140 7.05 -4.65 0.90
CA GLN A 140 7.26 -6.09 1.09
C GLN A 140 8.14 -6.36 2.31
N ALA A 141 9.15 -5.52 2.56
CA ALA A 141 9.99 -5.61 3.77
C ALA A 141 9.15 -5.38 5.04
N ALA A 142 8.30 -4.33 5.06
CA ALA A 142 7.40 -4.07 6.18
C ALA A 142 6.38 -5.19 6.38
N GLY A 143 5.81 -5.73 5.31
CA GLY A 143 4.89 -6.87 5.37
C GLY A 143 5.56 -8.15 5.85
N TYR A 144 6.81 -8.38 5.49
CA TYR A 144 7.59 -9.51 5.98
C TYR A 144 7.88 -9.37 7.48
N LEU A 145 8.31 -8.20 7.92
CA LEU A 145 8.52 -7.91 9.35
C LEU A 145 7.22 -8.10 10.15
N GLN A 146 6.10 -7.63 9.62
CA GLN A 146 4.79 -7.83 10.23
C GLN A 146 4.48 -9.31 10.46
N ARG A 147 4.67 -10.13 9.44
CA ARG A 147 4.43 -11.58 9.54
C ARG A 147 5.33 -12.25 10.56
N LEU A 148 6.62 -11.90 10.59
CA LEU A 148 7.57 -12.46 11.57
C LEU A 148 7.16 -12.10 13.00
N LEU A 149 6.79 -10.85 13.27
CA LEU A 149 6.38 -10.42 14.59
C LEU A 149 5.02 -10.98 15.00
N GLN A 150 4.08 -11.10 14.08
CA GLN A 150 2.79 -11.75 14.35
C GLN A 150 2.94 -13.23 14.69
N LEU A 151 3.85 -13.95 14.04
CA LEU A 151 4.17 -15.33 14.37
C LEU A 151 4.86 -15.44 15.73
N LYS A 152 5.75 -14.52 16.05
CA LYS A 152 6.47 -14.51 17.34
C LYS A 152 5.57 -14.12 18.50
N TYR A 153 4.62 -13.21 18.28
CA TYR A 153 3.75 -12.63 19.30
C TYR A 153 2.26 -12.76 18.95
N PRO A 154 1.72 -13.98 18.89
CA PRO A 154 0.34 -14.22 18.44
C PRO A 154 -0.72 -13.56 19.31
N GLY A 155 -0.43 -13.27 20.58
CA GLY A 155 -1.32 -12.55 21.49
C GLY A 155 -1.51 -11.06 21.15
N HIS A 156 -0.67 -10.48 20.30
CA HIS A 156 -0.64 -9.05 20.00
C HIS A 156 -0.92 -8.73 18.53
N LEU A 157 -1.60 -9.60 17.80
CA LEU A 157 -1.88 -9.44 16.36
C LEU A 157 -2.48 -8.07 16.02
N ALA A 158 -3.44 -7.59 16.83
CA ALA A 158 -4.10 -6.31 16.60
C ALA A 158 -3.18 -5.08 16.82
N ALA A 159 -2.11 -5.24 17.60
CA ALA A 159 -1.15 -4.20 17.88
C ALA A 159 0.01 -4.17 16.86
N ILE A 160 0.25 -5.28 16.15
CA ILE A 160 1.29 -5.41 15.13
C ILE A 160 0.69 -5.01 13.78
N THR A 161 0.52 -3.68 13.61
CA THR A 161 -0.04 -3.09 12.39
C THR A 161 1.04 -2.80 11.36
N LEU A 162 0.65 -2.65 10.10
CA LEU A 162 1.61 -2.38 9.03
C LEU A 162 2.30 -1.02 9.20
N SER A 163 1.58 0.02 9.61
CA SER A 163 2.16 1.35 9.85
C SER A 163 3.21 1.33 10.95
N ARG A 164 2.95 0.58 12.02
CA ARG A 164 3.95 0.40 13.07
C ARG A 164 5.17 -0.38 12.60
N MET A 165 5.00 -1.33 11.68
CA MET A 165 6.12 -2.05 11.09
C MET A 165 6.94 -1.17 10.15
N GLU A 166 6.32 -0.25 9.45
CA GLU A 166 7.00 0.76 8.65
C GLU A 166 7.85 1.68 9.52
N GLU A 167 7.31 2.14 10.65
CA GLU A 167 8.03 2.93 11.65
C GLU A 167 9.25 2.17 12.21
N ILE A 168 9.06 0.93 12.65
CA ILE A 168 10.16 0.08 13.15
C ILE A 168 11.22 -0.16 12.07
N LEU A 169 10.79 -0.41 10.83
CA LEU A 169 11.71 -0.62 9.73
C LEU A 169 12.55 0.63 9.46
N HIS A 170 11.93 1.79 9.54
CA HIS A 170 12.59 3.06 9.29
C HIS A 170 13.55 3.48 10.43
N GLU A 171 13.12 3.31 11.68
CA GLU A 171 13.86 3.84 12.84
C GLU A 171 14.84 2.85 13.45
N HIS A 172 14.56 1.54 13.37
CA HIS A 172 15.26 0.52 14.13
C HIS A 172 15.88 -0.58 13.26
N SER A 173 15.80 -0.49 11.93
CA SER A 173 16.42 -1.47 11.04
C SER A 173 17.68 -0.93 10.40
N TYR A 174 18.64 -1.78 10.22
CA TYR A 174 19.89 -1.49 9.54
C TYR A 174 20.35 -2.70 8.72
N VAL A 175 21.26 -2.45 7.80
CA VAL A 175 21.88 -3.50 6.99
C VAL A 175 23.23 -3.84 7.63
N ALA A 176 23.38 -5.09 8.07
CA ALA A 176 24.63 -5.57 8.62
C ALA A 176 25.68 -5.74 7.51
N GLU A 177 26.94 -5.35 7.78
CA GLU A 177 28.06 -5.62 6.87
C GLU A 177 28.37 -7.10 6.81
N ASP A 178 28.47 -7.77 7.96
CA ASP A 178 28.54 -9.22 8.10
C ASP A 178 27.36 -9.72 8.96
N TYR A 179 26.47 -10.45 8.34
CA TYR A 179 25.28 -10.97 9.02
C TYR A 179 25.62 -11.99 10.12
N VAL A 180 26.65 -12.81 9.91
CA VAL A 180 27.01 -13.88 10.85
C VAL A 180 27.64 -13.30 12.11
N GLU A 181 28.53 -12.34 11.95
CA GLU A 181 29.15 -11.62 13.08
C GLU A 181 28.08 -10.86 13.88
N GLU A 182 27.20 -10.16 13.20
CA GLU A 182 26.14 -9.40 13.86
C GLU A 182 25.20 -10.33 14.64
N LEU A 183 24.84 -11.49 14.07
CA LEU A 183 24.03 -12.48 14.75
C LEU A 183 24.72 -13.04 15.99
N GLN A 184 26.04 -13.20 15.98
CA GLN A 184 26.82 -13.64 17.13
C GLN A 184 26.79 -12.58 18.25
N LYS A 185 26.95 -11.31 17.91
CA LYS A 185 26.82 -10.19 18.89
C LYS A 185 25.44 -10.23 19.58
N TRP A 186 24.35 -10.40 18.80
CA TRP A 186 22.99 -10.47 19.35
C TRP A 186 22.70 -11.72 20.17
N ARG A 187 23.53 -12.76 20.08
CA ARG A 187 23.44 -13.96 20.94
C ARG A 187 24.08 -13.73 22.33
N CYS A 188 24.93 -12.73 22.48
CA CYS A 188 25.52 -12.37 23.74
C CYS A 188 24.48 -11.69 24.64
N PRO A 189 24.17 -12.22 25.86
CA PRO A 189 23.14 -11.65 26.73
C PRO A 189 23.40 -10.19 27.10
N ASP A 190 24.66 -9.85 27.41
CA ASP A 190 25.04 -8.48 27.79
C ASP A 190 24.84 -7.49 26.65
N TYR A 191 25.19 -7.90 25.42
CA TYR A 191 24.97 -7.08 24.24
C TYR A 191 23.47 -6.90 23.96
N TYR A 192 22.70 -7.99 24.08
CA TYR A 192 21.25 -7.97 23.88
C TYR A 192 20.56 -7.04 24.88
N GLU A 193 20.87 -7.14 26.18
CA GLU A 193 20.22 -6.32 27.21
C GLU A 193 20.48 -4.82 27.05
N ASN A 194 21.69 -4.46 26.59
CA ASN A 194 22.07 -3.07 26.40
C ASN A 194 21.58 -2.46 25.09
N ASN A 195 21.36 -3.26 24.05
CA ASN A 195 21.05 -2.76 22.70
C ASN A 195 19.61 -3.09 22.25
N VAL A 196 18.89 -3.94 22.97
CA VAL A 196 17.52 -4.30 22.59
C VAL A 196 16.57 -3.11 22.70
N HIS A 197 15.87 -2.82 21.62
CA HIS A 197 14.79 -1.85 21.64
C HIS A 197 13.51 -2.49 22.22
N LYS A 198 13.02 -1.92 23.33
CA LYS A 198 11.79 -2.38 23.99
C LYS A 198 10.64 -1.45 23.60
N MET A 199 9.73 -1.95 22.78
CA MET A 199 8.53 -1.22 22.37
C MET A 199 7.35 -1.58 23.24
N GLN A 200 6.69 -0.58 23.83
CA GLN A 200 5.45 -0.77 24.55
C GLN A 200 4.29 -0.86 23.56
N LEU A 201 3.63 -2.01 23.53
CA LEU A 201 2.41 -2.17 22.74
C LEU A 201 1.20 -1.58 23.46
N PRO A 202 0.22 -1.00 22.73
CA PRO A 202 -1.00 -0.50 23.35
C PRO A 202 -1.75 -1.65 24.02
N PHE A 203 -2.28 -1.36 25.20
CA PHE A 203 -3.08 -2.32 25.94
C PHE A 203 -4.35 -2.69 25.15
N SER A 204 -4.53 -3.96 24.86
CA SER A 204 -5.75 -4.44 24.23
C SER A 204 -6.64 -5.11 25.28
N SER A 205 -7.74 -4.45 25.62
CA SER A 205 -8.77 -5.03 26.50
C SER A 205 -9.39 -6.34 25.97
N LYS A 206 -9.22 -6.59 24.67
CA LYS A 206 -9.67 -7.87 24.05
C LYS A 206 -8.82 -9.08 24.46
N LEU A 207 -7.60 -8.88 24.90
CA LEU A 207 -6.75 -9.95 25.44
C LEU A 207 -7.20 -10.40 26.84
N LEU A 208 -7.81 -9.49 27.62
CA LEU A 208 -8.43 -9.87 28.90
C LEU A 208 -9.73 -10.66 28.71
N GLY A 209 -10.36 -10.60 27.54
CA GLY A 209 -11.55 -11.39 27.21
C GLY A 209 -11.32 -12.90 27.09
N SER A 210 -10.06 -13.34 27.11
CA SER A 210 -9.74 -14.78 27.16
C SER A 210 -9.85 -15.37 28.58
N THR A 211 -9.97 -14.52 29.59
CA THR A 211 -10.21 -14.89 30.99
C THR A 211 -11.67 -14.67 31.42
N LEU A 212 -12.61 -14.60 30.47
CA LEU A 212 -14.02 -14.70 30.83
C LEU A 212 -14.24 -16.00 31.57
N SER A 213 -14.83 -15.91 32.76
CA SER A 213 -15.18 -17.09 33.55
C SER A 213 -16.04 -18.03 32.68
N SER A 214 -16.04 -19.31 33.01
CA SER A 214 -16.88 -20.27 32.31
C SER A 214 -18.35 -19.85 32.29
N GLU A 215 -18.79 -19.16 33.31
CA GLU A 215 -20.15 -18.61 33.49
C GLU A 215 -20.46 -17.48 32.51
N GLU A 216 -19.57 -16.49 32.34
CA GLU A 216 -19.74 -15.40 31.35
C GLU A 216 -19.71 -15.89 29.90
N LYS A 217 -18.92 -16.93 29.62
CA LYS A 217 -18.93 -17.60 28.29
C LYS A 217 -20.26 -18.29 28.03
N GLN A 218 -20.83 -18.89 29.05
CA GLN A 218 -22.10 -19.60 29.00
C GLN A 218 -23.26 -18.63 28.85
N GLU A 219 -23.25 -17.49 29.56
CA GLU A 219 -24.24 -16.41 29.43
C GLU A 219 -24.24 -15.76 28.03
N ARG A 220 -23.06 -15.45 27.49
CA ARG A 220 -22.95 -14.92 26.12
C ARG A 220 -23.47 -15.92 25.07
N ARG A 221 -23.19 -17.19 25.27
CA ARG A 221 -23.68 -18.26 24.40
C ARG A 221 -25.21 -18.40 24.49
N GLN A 222 -25.78 -18.27 25.68
CA GLN A 222 -27.23 -18.26 25.87
C GLN A 222 -27.89 -17.00 25.26
N GLN A 223 -27.29 -15.83 25.40
CA GLN A 223 -27.78 -14.61 24.77
C GLN A 223 -27.75 -14.69 23.23
N GLN A 224 -26.71 -15.26 22.66
CA GLN A 224 -26.64 -15.49 21.22
C GLN A 224 -27.69 -16.51 20.74
N LEU A 225 -27.92 -17.55 21.49
CA LEU A 225 -28.97 -18.54 21.22
C LEU A 225 -30.38 -17.93 21.29
N ARG A 226 -30.66 -17.11 22.30
CA ARG A 226 -31.94 -16.38 22.40
C ARG A 226 -32.17 -15.45 21.24
N ARG A 227 -31.15 -14.66 20.84
CA ARG A 227 -31.22 -13.78 19.65
C ARG A 227 -31.51 -14.55 18.37
N LEU A 228 -30.85 -15.70 18.18
CA LEU A 228 -31.11 -16.59 17.05
C LEU A 228 -32.51 -17.17 17.04
N GLN A 229 -33.01 -17.55 18.21
CA GLN A 229 -34.38 -18.04 18.38
C GLN A 229 -35.41 -16.95 18.06
N GLU A 230 -35.21 -15.73 18.57
CA GLU A 230 -36.07 -14.57 18.26
C GLU A 230 -36.09 -14.23 16.76
N LEU A 231 -34.90 -14.22 16.11
CA LEU A 231 -34.81 -13.99 14.67
C LEU A 231 -35.52 -15.10 13.85
N ASN A 232 -35.39 -16.34 14.29
CA ASN A 232 -36.05 -17.44 13.63
C ASN A 232 -37.60 -17.45 13.90
N ALA A 233 -38.01 -17.01 15.08
CA ALA A 233 -39.45 -16.83 15.38
C ALA A 233 -40.06 -15.71 14.51
N ARG A 234 -39.40 -14.55 14.41
CA ARG A 234 -39.83 -13.47 13.50
C ARG A 234 -39.90 -13.92 12.06
N ARG A 235 -38.93 -14.65 11.56
CA ARG A 235 -38.95 -15.22 10.20
C ARG A 235 -40.08 -16.21 9.98
N ARG A 236 -40.48 -16.95 11.03
CA ARG A 236 -41.64 -17.87 10.96
C ARG A 236 -42.96 -17.10 10.96
N GLU A 237 -43.07 -16.06 11.76
CA GLU A 237 -44.25 -15.17 11.77
C GLU A 237 -44.41 -14.42 10.46
N GLU A 238 -43.34 -13.88 9.88
CA GLU A 238 -43.34 -13.26 8.54
C GLU A 238 -43.72 -14.25 7.43
N LYS A 239 -43.38 -15.54 7.56
CA LYS A 239 -43.80 -16.59 6.63
C LYS A 239 -45.26 -17.04 6.81
N LEU A 240 -45.82 -16.91 8.03
CA LEU A 240 -47.19 -17.25 8.35
C LEU A 240 -48.18 -16.10 8.01
N GLN A 241 -47.71 -14.86 8.00
CA GLN A 241 -48.43 -13.70 7.45
C GLN A 241 -48.17 -13.62 5.96
N GLY A 242 -48.58 -14.64 5.22
CA GLY A 242 -48.32 -14.80 3.81
C GLY A 242 -48.77 -13.63 2.94
N PRO A 243 -48.12 -13.41 1.80
CA PRO A 243 -48.35 -12.25 0.94
C PRO A 243 -49.68 -12.32 0.25
N GLY A 244 -50.53 -11.37 0.57
CA GLY A 244 -51.60 -10.98 -0.35
C GLY A 244 -50.96 -10.33 -1.57
N ALA A 245 -51.16 -10.95 -2.71
CA ALA A 245 -51.05 -10.47 -4.07
C ALA A 245 -50.23 -9.22 -4.36
N ALA A 246 -49.06 -9.35 -5.01
CA ALA A 246 -48.74 -8.68 -6.26
C ALA A 246 -47.27 -8.96 -6.68
N GLY A 247 -47.07 -9.34 -7.92
CA GLY A 247 -45.85 -9.07 -8.65
C GLY A 247 -44.89 -10.23 -8.85
N GLN A 248 -45.14 -11.01 -9.88
CA GLN A 248 -44.14 -11.80 -10.60
C GLN A 248 -42.94 -10.91 -10.99
N THR A 249 -41.75 -11.28 -10.62
CA THR A 249 -40.55 -10.95 -11.40
C THR A 249 -39.49 -12.05 -11.25
N ALA A 250 -39.25 -12.60 -12.39
CA ALA A 250 -38.17 -13.48 -12.86
C ALA A 250 -37.04 -13.97 -11.92
N LEU A 251 -37.02 -15.30 -11.80
CA LEU A 251 -35.79 -16.05 -11.48
C LEU A 251 -34.76 -15.89 -12.60
N CYS A 252 -33.58 -15.43 -12.25
CA CYS A 252 -32.39 -15.77 -13.01
C CYS A 252 -31.55 -16.75 -12.20
N ALA A 253 -31.71 -18.01 -12.53
CA ALA A 253 -30.80 -19.07 -12.11
C ALA A 253 -29.51 -18.98 -12.94
N GLY A 254 -28.46 -18.49 -12.33
CA GLY A 254 -27.11 -18.57 -12.87
C GLY A 254 -26.46 -19.90 -12.49
N THR A 255 -26.48 -20.84 -13.39
CA THR A 255 -25.74 -22.10 -13.32
C THR A 255 -24.25 -21.82 -13.42
N PHE A 256 -23.53 -22.09 -12.35
CA PHE A 256 -22.06 -22.15 -12.34
C PHE A 256 -21.64 -23.39 -13.16
N ARG A 257 -21.08 -23.18 -14.34
CA ARG A 257 -20.37 -24.25 -15.09
C ARG A 257 -18.96 -24.37 -14.57
N GLY A 258 -18.61 -25.58 -14.17
CA GLY A 258 -17.26 -25.96 -13.76
C GLY A 258 -16.26 -25.81 -14.90
N TRP A 259 -15.02 -25.51 -14.50
CA TRP A 259 -13.86 -25.51 -15.37
C TRP A 259 -13.49 -26.97 -15.72
N PRO A 260 -13.14 -27.25 -16.96
CA PRO A 260 -12.61 -28.56 -17.33
C PRO A 260 -11.13 -28.66 -16.97
N ASP A 261 -10.76 -29.76 -16.33
CA ASP A 261 -9.41 -30.27 -16.27
C ASP A 261 -8.87 -30.50 -17.68
N GLY A 262 -7.66 -30.07 -17.93
CA GLY A 262 -6.98 -30.27 -19.21
C GLY A 262 -5.48 -30.10 -19.07
N SER A 263 -4.83 -31.23 -18.80
CA SER A 263 -3.43 -31.57 -19.07
C SER A 263 -2.95 -31.05 -20.44
N VAL A 264 -1.83 -30.32 -20.48
CA VAL A 264 -0.54 -30.63 -21.13
C VAL A 264 0.49 -29.65 -20.61
#